data_6dc5baa48398916a408ce4350ac13896
#
_entry.id   6dc5baa48398916a408ce4350ac13896
#
_cell.length_a   1.000
_cell.length_b   1.000
_cell.length_c   1.000
_cell.angle_alpha   90.00
_cell.angle_beta   90.00
_cell.angle_gamma   90.00
#
_symmetry.space_group_name_H-M   'P 1'
#
loop_
_entity.id
_entity.type
_entity.pdbx_description
1 polymer ?
#
loop_
_entity_poly.entity_id
_entity_poly.type
_entity_poly.pdbx_seq_one_letter_code
_entity_poly.pdbx_strand_id
1 'polypeptide(L)'
;YSSAASDVYKRQYIITGTEAMFKFHLDQAFELERIPFVILLGIFCGLISLYFTRAMNSVEGVFGKLNNPYKKLAFGGVMLSILIFLFPPLYGEGYDTINLLLNGTSAAEWDTVMNNSMFYGYGNLLLVYLMLIILLKVFASSATNGGGGCGGIFAPSLYLGCIAGFVFSHFSNDFAFSAYLPEKNFALMGMAGVMSGVMHAPLTGVFLIAELTGGYDLFLPLMIVSVSSYLTIIAFEPHSIYSMRLATVSYTH
;
A
#
# COMPACT_ATOMS: atom_id res chain seq x y z
N TYR A 1 5.55 -32.13 -6.78
CA TYR A 1 5.50 -30.66 -6.58
C TYR A 1 4.79 -30.25 -5.28
N SER A 2 3.75 -30.98 -4.83
CA SER A 2 3.00 -30.62 -3.61
C SER A 2 3.77 -30.90 -2.31
N SER A 3 4.65 -31.89 -2.27
CA SER A 3 5.42 -32.24 -1.05
C SER A 3 6.46 -31.21 -0.68
N ALA A 4 7.20 -30.67 -1.66
CA ALA A 4 8.25 -29.66 -1.38
C ALA A 4 7.65 -28.33 -0.88
N ALA A 5 6.52 -27.88 -1.47
CA ALA A 5 5.82 -26.69 -0.99
C ALA A 5 5.26 -26.89 0.43
N SER A 6 4.70 -28.06 0.73
CA SER A 6 4.22 -28.44 2.06
C SER A 6 5.35 -28.47 3.09
N ASP A 7 6.54 -28.95 2.72
CA ASP A 7 7.70 -29.00 3.62
C ASP A 7 8.29 -27.61 3.88
N VAL A 8 8.32 -26.72 2.87
CA VAL A 8 8.72 -25.32 3.04
C VAL A 8 7.75 -24.61 3.99
N TYR A 9 6.44 -24.79 3.78
CA TYR A 9 5.41 -24.21 4.64
C TYR A 9 5.52 -24.67 6.09
N LYS A 10 5.72 -25.98 6.32
CA LYS A 10 5.91 -26.55 7.65
C LYS A 10 7.16 -26.02 8.35
N ARG A 11 8.27 -25.88 7.63
CA ARG A 11 9.51 -25.33 8.17
C ARG A 11 9.36 -23.84 8.51
N GLN A 12 8.71 -23.08 7.65
CA GLN A 12 8.39 -21.68 7.92
C GLN A 12 7.52 -21.57 9.18
N TYR A 13 6.47 -22.37 9.29
CA TYR A 13 5.57 -22.42 10.44
C TYR A 13 6.30 -22.74 11.76
N ILE A 14 7.29 -23.66 11.73
CA ILE A 14 8.10 -24.01 12.91
C ILE A 14 9.05 -22.86 13.30
N ILE A 15 9.60 -22.14 12.33
CA ILE A 15 10.60 -21.09 12.56
C ILE A 15 9.94 -19.75 12.94
N THR A 16 8.88 -19.35 12.26
CA THR A 16 8.23 -18.05 12.45
C THR A 16 7.04 -18.08 13.40
N GLY A 17 6.55 -19.29 13.77
CA GLY A 17 5.36 -19.46 14.62
C GLY A 17 4.05 -19.23 13.86
N THR A 18 2.96 -19.20 14.63
CA THR A 18 1.57 -19.03 14.14
C THR A 18 1.06 -17.60 14.27
N GLU A 19 1.92 -16.67 14.68
CA GLU A 19 1.48 -15.31 14.94
C GLU A 19 1.17 -14.58 13.62
N ALA A 20 0.03 -13.87 13.59
CA ALA A 20 -0.30 -12.98 12.49
C ALA A 20 0.79 -11.91 12.35
N MET A 21 1.12 -11.54 11.11
CA MET A 21 2.18 -10.57 10.80
C MET A 21 1.87 -9.19 11.39
N PHE A 22 0.60 -8.83 11.41
CA PHE A 22 0.11 -7.64 12.08
C PHE A 22 -0.76 -8.07 13.26
N LYS A 23 -0.27 -7.83 14.50
CA LYS A 23 -1.10 -8.00 15.70
C LYS A 23 -2.12 -6.88 15.70
N PHE A 24 -3.35 -7.23 15.40
CA PHE A 24 -4.46 -6.31 15.27
C PHE A 24 -5.57 -6.71 16.22
N HIS A 25 -6.04 -5.75 17.00
CA HIS A 25 -7.28 -5.88 17.77
C HIS A 25 -8.36 -5.04 17.12
N LEU A 26 -9.48 -5.67 16.80
CA LEU A 26 -10.64 -4.97 16.27
C LEU A 26 -11.26 -4.14 17.41
N ASP A 27 -11.08 -2.83 17.35
CA ASP A 27 -11.64 -1.94 18.38
C ASP A 27 -13.16 -1.81 18.25
N GLN A 28 -13.69 -1.94 17.03
CA GLN A 28 -15.12 -1.85 16.73
C GLN A 28 -15.52 -2.82 15.62
N ALA A 29 -16.65 -3.51 15.85
CA ALA A 29 -17.29 -4.33 14.82
C ALA A 29 -17.72 -3.45 13.63
N PHE A 30 -17.76 -4.06 12.45
CA PHE A 30 -18.21 -3.37 11.24
C PHE A 30 -19.75 -3.13 11.30
N GLU A 31 -20.15 -1.89 11.12
CA GLU A 31 -21.56 -1.48 11.06
C GLU A 31 -21.98 -1.27 9.60
N LEU A 32 -23.17 -1.76 9.24
CA LEU A 32 -23.70 -1.68 7.88
C LEU A 32 -23.91 -0.24 7.40
N GLU A 33 -24.12 0.69 8.31
CA GLU A 33 -24.28 2.12 8.00
C GLU A 33 -23.02 2.74 7.36
N ARG A 34 -21.86 2.10 7.55
CA ARG A 34 -20.58 2.54 6.98
C ARG A 34 -20.34 2.07 5.54
N ILE A 35 -21.24 1.25 4.95
CA ILE A 35 -21.08 0.73 3.58
C ILE A 35 -20.85 1.83 2.53
N PRO A 36 -21.58 2.96 2.52
CA PRO A 36 -21.33 4.04 1.54
C PRO A 36 -19.90 4.56 1.61
N PHE A 37 -19.32 4.71 2.80
CA PHE A 37 -17.95 5.15 3.01
C PHE A 37 -16.93 4.10 2.54
N VAL A 38 -17.24 2.82 2.68
CA VAL A 38 -16.40 1.71 2.19
C VAL A 38 -16.35 1.72 0.65
N ILE A 39 -17.48 1.98 -0.01
CA ILE A 39 -17.52 2.12 -1.48
C ILE A 39 -16.71 3.35 -1.93
N LEU A 40 -16.85 4.49 -1.26
CA LEU A 40 -16.06 5.69 -1.53
C LEU A 40 -14.57 5.45 -1.31
N LEU A 41 -14.20 4.75 -0.23
CA LEU A 41 -12.83 4.30 -0.01
C LEU A 41 -12.33 3.43 -1.17
N GLY A 42 -13.16 2.49 -1.65
CA GLY A 42 -12.82 1.64 -2.79
C GLY A 42 -12.53 2.45 -4.06
N ILE A 43 -13.35 3.44 -4.38
CA ILE A 43 -13.13 4.36 -5.51
C ILE A 43 -11.81 5.14 -5.30
N PHE A 44 -11.58 5.68 -4.11
CA PHE A 44 -10.35 6.40 -3.77
C PHE A 44 -9.10 5.51 -3.92
N CYS A 45 -9.14 4.28 -3.41
CA CYS A 45 -8.09 3.28 -3.58
C CYS A 45 -7.86 2.93 -5.06
N GLY A 46 -8.93 2.83 -5.85
CA GLY A 46 -8.84 2.60 -7.30
C GLY A 46 -8.12 3.74 -8.03
N LEU A 47 -8.38 4.99 -7.66
CA LEU A 47 -7.68 6.15 -8.21
C LEU A 47 -6.20 6.18 -7.81
N ILE A 48 -5.88 5.84 -6.57
CA ILE A 48 -4.49 5.70 -6.12
C ILE A 48 -3.79 4.58 -6.87
N SER A 49 -4.45 3.45 -7.09
CA SER A 49 -3.92 2.32 -7.87
C SER A 49 -3.64 2.72 -9.32
N LEU A 50 -4.53 3.50 -9.93
CA LEU A 50 -4.34 4.06 -11.27
C LEU A 50 -3.13 4.99 -11.33
N TYR A 51 -3.02 5.90 -10.36
CA TYR A 51 -1.86 6.77 -10.21
C TYR A 51 -0.57 5.96 -10.07
N PHE A 52 -0.56 4.97 -9.15
CA PHE A 52 0.58 4.10 -8.91
C PHE A 52 1.05 3.41 -10.19
N THR A 53 0.14 2.76 -10.91
CA THR A 53 0.43 2.00 -12.13
C THR A 53 1.00 2.91 -13.21
N ARG A 54 0.37 4.06 -13.48
CA ARG A 54 0.82 5.01 -14.51
C ARG A 54 2.14 5.68 -14.17
N ALA A 55 2.28 6.15 -12.93
CA ALA A 55 3.52 6.80 -12.50
C ALA A 55 4.70 5.83 -12.50
N MET A 56 4.48 4.59 -12.05
CA MET A 56 5.52 3.56 -12.06
C MET A 56 5.98 3.23 -13.49
N ASN A 57 5.05 2.98 -14.41
CA ASN A 57 5.38 2.72 -15.81
C ASN A 57 6.08 3.90 -16.47
N SER A 58 5.68 5.13 -16.15
CA SER A 58 6.31 6.35 -16.69
C SER A 58 7.76 6.50 -16.22
N VAL A 59 8.01 6.31 -14.92
CA VAL A 59 9.36 6.41 -14.35
C VAL A 59 10.25 5.27 -14.85
N GLU A 60 9.77 4.03 -14.88
CA GLU A 60 10.51 2.90 -15.44
C GLU A 60 10.83 3.12 -16.92
N GLY A 61 9.93 3.76 -17.68
CA GLY A 61 10.18 4.16 -19.06
C GLY A 61 11.34 5.17 -19.23
N VAL A 62 11.50 6.09 -18.25
CA VAL A 62 12.66 7.00 -18.22
C VAL A 62 13.96 6.22 -17.98
N PHE A 63 13.96 5.30 -17.02
CA PHE A 63 15.11 4.42 -16.77
C PHE A 63 15.43 3.53 -17.98
N GLY A 64 14.41 3.09 -18.73
CA GLY A 64 14.57 2.30 -19.97
C GLY A 64 15.42 3.01 -21.04
N LYS A 65 15.36 4.35 -21.12
CA LYS A 65 16.13 5.16 -22.06
C LYS A 65 17.63 5.26 -21.71
N LEU A 66 18.01 4.92 -20.49
CA LEU A 66 19.40 4.94 -20.06
C LEU A 66 20.09 3.62 -20.43
N ASN A 67 20.99 3.62 -21.40
CA ASN A 67 21.67 2.40 -21.88
C ASN A 67 22.77 1.87 -20.92
N ASN A 68 23.31 2.72 -20.05
CA ASN A 68 24.42 2.35 -19.18
C ASN A 68 23.90 1.94 -17.79
N PRO A 69 24.15 0.70 -17.29
CA PRO A 69 23.68 0.23 -16.01
C PRO A 69 24.21 1.06 -14.82
N TYR A 70 25.45 1.55 -14.90
CA TYR A 70 26.02 2.40 -13.85
C TYR A 70 25.31 3.75 -13.74
N LYS A 71 24.87 4.33 -14.90
CA LYS A 71 24.08 5.57 -14.88
C LYS A 71 22.69 5.34 -14.30
N LYS A 72 22.06 4.19 -14.57
CA LYS A 72 20.78 3.81 -13.95
C LYS A 72 20.92 3.72 -12.43
N LEU A 73 21.95 3.01 -11.96
CA LEU A 73 22.23 2.86 -10.53
C LEU A 73 22.51 4.21 -9.87
N ALA A 74 23.36 5.05 -10.45
CA ALA A 74 23.69 6.36 -9.90
C ALA A 74 22.45 7.27 -9.83
N PHE A 75 21.67 7.34 -10.92
CA PHE A 75 20.46 8.17 -10.96
C PHE A 75 19.39 7.67 -9.97
N GLY A 76 19.12 6.35 -9.94
CA GLY A 76 18.19 5.74 -9.00
C GLY A 76 18.64 5.90 -7.53
N GLY A 77 19.94 5.70 -7.27
CA GLY A 77 20.51 5.86 -5.93
C GLY A 77 20.43 7.29 -5.39
N VAL A 78 20.78 8.28 -6.22
CA VAL A 78 20.68 9.70 -5.84
C VAL A 78 19.21 10.08 -5.59
N MET A 79 18.31 9.71 -6.49
CA MET A 79 16.89 9.99 -6.36
C MET A 79 16.32 9.36 -5.08
N LEU A 80 16.65 8.09 -4.82
CA LEU A 80 16.19 7.38 -3.63
C LEU A 80 16.77 7.98 -2.35
N SER A 81 18.06 8.36 -2.35
CA SER A 81 18.70 8.98 -1.19
C SER A 81 18.05 10.31 -0.81
N ILE A 82 17.72 11.15 -1.79
CA ILE A 82 17.03 12.42 -1.54
C ILE A 82 15.63 12.17 -0.96
N LEU A 83 14.89 11.22 -1.55
CA LEU A 83 13.54 10.89 -1.08
C LEU A 83 13.54 10.35 0.36
N ILE A 84 14.46 9.46 0.70
CA ILE A 84 14.56 8.89 2.06
C ILE A 84 15.03 9.96 3.06
N PHE A 85 15.95 10.85 2.66
CA PHE A 85 16.41 11.94 3.52
C PHE A 85 15.28 12.91 3.89
N LEU A 86 14.40 13.23 2.91
CA LEU A 86 13.27 14.12 3.15
C LEU A 86 12.10 13.41 3.86
N PHE A 87 11.86 12.14 3.52
CA PHE A 87 10.75 11.33 4.02
C PHE A 87 11.26 9.95 4.48
N PRO A 88 11.78 9.83 5.71
CA PRO A 88 12.30 8.57 6.24
C PRO A 88 11.36 7.36 6.11
N PRO A 89 10.01 7.49 6.24
CA PRO A 89 9.09 6.37 6.04
C PRO A 89 9.06 5.78 4.62
N LEU A 90 9.70 6.42 3.64
CA LEU A 90 9.86 5.85 2.30
C LEU A 90 10.91 4.74 2.26
N TYR A 91 11.75 4.63 3.27
CA TYR A 91 12.76 3.58 3.38
C TYR A 91 12.13 2.21 3.61
N GLY A 92 12.64 1.22 2.89
CA GLY A 92 12.22 -0.17 3.04
C GLY A 92 10.77 -0.43 2.61
N GLU A 93 10.18 -1.45 3.20
CA GLU A 93 8.81 -1.90 2.90
C GLU A 93 7.74 -1.09 3.65
N GLY A 94 8.12 -0.40 4.74
CA GLY A 94 7.24 0.47 5.53
C GLY A 94 6.40 -0.26 6.58
N TYR A 95 6.75 -1.49 6.94
CA TYR A 95 6.00 -2.26 7.96
C TYR A 95 5.96 -1.57 9.32
N ASP A 96 7.01 -0.85 9.71
CA ASP A 96 7.03 -0.10 10.96
C ASP A 96 5.96 1.00 10.97
N THR A 97 5.81 1.71 9.87
CA THR A 97 4.76 2.72 9.70
C THR A 97 3.37 2.08 9.69
N ILE A 98 3.20 0.94 9.00
CA ILE A 98 1.94 0.19 9.02
C ILE A 98 1.58 -0.22 10.45
N ASN A 99 2.52 -0.82 11.19
CA ASN A 99 2.30 -1.22 12.58
C ASN A 99 1.94 -0.03 13.48
N LEU A 100 2.58 1.11 13.27
CA LEU A 100 2.31 2.32 14.03
C LEU A 100 0.91 2.88 13.74
N LEU A 101 0.48 2.90 12.48
CA LEU A 101 -0.86 3.35 12.11
C LEU A 101 -1.96 2.39 12.59
N LEU A 102 -1.70 1.07 12.58
CA LEU A 102 -2.66 0.06 13.02
C LEU A 102 -2.76 -0.07 14.55
N ASN A 103 -1.66 0.14 15.28
CA ASN A 103 -1.63 -0.06 16.73
C ASN A 103 -1.67 1.26 17.52
N GLY A 104 -1.40 2.40 16.89
CA GLY A 104 -1.49 3.70 17.53
C GLY A 104 -2.90 3.99 18.02
N THR A 105 -3.02 4.57 19.21
CA THR A 105 -4.29 4.89 19.88
C THR A 105 -4.50 6.39 20.05
N SER A 106 -3.46 7.19 19.83
CA SER A 106 -3.49 8.63 20.03
C SER A 106 -2.83 9.39 18.88
N ALA A 107 -3.29 10.63 18.66
CA ALA A 107 -2.67 11.52 17.67
C ALA A 107 -1.16 11.69 17.89
N ALA A 108 -0.72 11.76 19.15
CA ALA A 108 0.68 11.88 19.49
C ALA A 108 1.52 10.67 19.08
N GLU A 109 0.94 9.47 19.10
CA GLU A 109 1.61 8.25 18.60
C GLU A 109 1.71 8.27 17.08
N TRP A 110 0.65 8.67 16.38
CA TRP A 110 0.68 8.79 14.90
C TRP A 110 1.64 9.87 14.42
N ASP A 111 1.81 10.97 15.20
CA ASP A 111 2.79 11.99 14.87
C ASP A 111 4.23 11.48 14.90
N THR A 112 4.49 10.35 15.57
CA THR A 112 5.82 9.72 15.57
C THR A 112 6.23 9.20 14.18
N VAL A 113 5.29 9.03 13.23
CA VAL A 113 5.60 8.75 11.82
C VAL A 113 6.49 9.83 11.21
N MET A 114 6.35 11.06 11.69
CA MET A 114 7.17 12.21 11.24
C MET A 114 8.53 12.30 11.92
N ASN A 115 8.85 11.39 12.86
CA ASN A 115 10.15 11.40 13.55
C ASN A 115 11.30 11.31 12.53
N ASN A 116 12.36 12.04 12.81
CA ASN A 116 13.53 12.17 11.94
C ASN A 116 13.26 12.82 10.56
N SER A 117 12.08 13.40 10.34
CA SER A 117 11.78 14.22 9.15
C SER A 117 11.89 15.71 9.46
N MET A 118 11.97 16.52 8.41
CA MET A 118 11.94 18.00 8.57
C MET A 118 10.57 18.52 9.07
N PHE A 119 9.56 17.66 9.10
CA PHE A 119 8.18 17.99 9.52
C PHE A 119 7.90 17.65 10.98
N TYR A 120 8.90 17.17 11.72
CA TYR A 120 8.76 16.84 13.13
C TYR A 120 8.30 18.05 13.95
N GLY A 121 7.30 17.86 14.81
CA GLY A 121 6.74 18.92 15.68
C GLY A 121 5.55 19.69 15.09
N TYR A 122 5.18 19.45 13.86
CA TYR A 122 3.99 20.05 13.22
C TYR A 122 2.84 19.06 13.11
N GLY A 123 2.23 18.62 14.23
CA GLY A 123 1.17 17.60 14.26
C GLY A 123 -0.01 17.89 13.32
N ASN A 124 -0.37 19.16 13.11
CA ASN A 124 -1.41 19.54 12.15
C ASN A 124 -1.08 19.22 10.67
N LEU A 125 0.16 18.84 10.37
CA LEU A 125 0.60 18.49 9.02
C LEU A 125 0.63 16.98 8.75
N LEU A 126 0.20 16.14 9.69
CA LEU A 126 0.22 14.67 9.55
C LEU A 126 -0.47 14.21 8.27
N LEU A 127 -1.68 14.68 8.00
CA LEU A 127 -2.43 14.32 6.79
C LEU A 127 -1.71 14.73 5.51
N VAL A 128 -1.16 15.95 5.48
CA VAL A 128 -0.39 16.44 4.33
C VAL A 128 0.88 15.62 4.13
N TYR A 129 1.56 15.28 5.21
CA TYR A 129 2.75 14.44 5.19
C TYR A 129 2.46 13.04 4.66
N LEU A 130 1.38 12.41 5.13
CA LEU A 130 0.94 11.09 4.66
C LEU A 130 0.51 11.12 3.18
N MET A 131 -0.17 12.18 2.74
CA MET A 131 -0.49 12.38 1.32
C MET A 131 0.75 12.53 0.45
N LEU A 132 1.78 13.24 0.91
CA LEU A 132 3.06 13.34 0.21
C LEU A 132 3.77 11.97 0.15
N ILE A 133 3.69 11.17 1.20
CA ILE A 133 4.22 9.81 1.18
C ILE A 133 3.50 8.97 0.11
N ILE A 134 2.17 9.04 -0.01
CA ILE A 134 1.42 8.34 -1.06
C ILE A 134 1.96 8.71 -2.45
N LEU A 135 2.18 10.00 -2.71
CA LEU A 135 2.67 10.46 -3.99
C LEU A 135 4.13 10.04 -4.25
N LEU A 136 4.98 10.13 -3.23
CA LEU A 136 6.43 9.94 -3.39
C LEU A 136 6.86 8.46 -3.33
N LYS A 137 6.09 7.58 -2.67
CA LYS A 137 6.44 6.14 -2.56
C LYS A 137 6.56 5.47 -3.93
N VAL A 138 5.73 5.88 -4.88
CA VAL A 138 5.78 5.36 -6.25
C VAL A 138 7.14 5.64 -6.88
N PHE A 139 7.65 6.87 -6.71
CA PHE A 139 8.97 7.25 -7.24
C PHE A 139 10.10 6.50 -6.55
N ALA A 140 10.02 6.29 -5.23
CA ALA A 140 11.00 5.51 -4.50
C ALA A 140 11.04 4.05 -4.97
N SER A 141 9.86 3.41 -5.16
CA SER A 141 9.75 2.04 -5.65
C SER A 141 10.25 1.91 -7.09
N SER A 142 9.88 2.87 -7.96
CA SER A 142 10.32 2.91 -9.36
C SER A 142 11.82 3.17 -9.48
N ALA A 143 12.41 4.02 -8.62
CA ALA A 143 13.85 4.28 -8.59
C ALA A 143 14.64 3.01 -8.20
N THR A 144 14.12 2.23 -7.24
CA THR A 144 14.73 0.96 -6.84
C THR A 144 14.73 -0.02 -8.01
N ASN A 145 13.58 -0.24 -8.66
CA ASN A 145 13.45 -1.17 -9.78
C ASN A 145 14.24 -0.69 -11.02
N GLY A 146 14.08 0.58 -11.39
CA GLY A 146 14.73 1.19 -12.54
C GLY A 146 16.25 1.31 -12.36
N GLY A 147 16.74 1.48 -11.14
CA GLY A 147 18.16 1.50 -10.78
C GLY A 147 18.84 0.14 -10.85
N GLY A 148 18.09 -0.95 -11.05
CA GLY A 148 18.62 -2.32 -11.10
C GLY A 148 18.47 -3.09 -9.79
N GLY A 149 17.76 -2.54 -8.80
CA GLY A 149 17.40 -3.24 -7.59
C GLY A 149 16.29 -4.27 -7.81
N CYS A 150 16.25 -5.29 -6.98
CA CYS A 150 15.17 -6.28 -6.97
C CYS A 150 14.08 -5.81 -6.00
N GLY A 151 13.07 -5.08 -6.50
CA GLY A 151 11.94 -4.61 -5.72
C GLY A 151 10.61 -5.14 -6.28
N GLY A 152 9.73 -5.59 -5.37
CA GLY A 152 8.36 -5.96 -5.70
C GLY A 152 7.42 -4.76 -5.70
N ILE A 153 6.25 -4.91 -6.30
CA ILE A 153 5.15 -3.92 -6.23
C ILE A 153 4.14 -4.26 -5.12
N PHE A 154 4.26 -5.44 -4.55
CA PHE A 154 3.36 -5.98 -3.54
C PHE A 154 3.41 -5.16 -2.22
N ALA A 155 4.57 -5.12 -1.55
CA ALA A 155 4.72 -4.40 -0.30
C ALA A 155 4.45 -2.89 -0.42
N PRO A 156 4.93 -2.18 -1.48
CA PRO A 156 4.53 -0.80 -1.71
C PRO A 156 3.03 -0.58 -1.88
N SER A 157 2.31 -1.51 -2.54
CA SER A 157 0.85 -1.38 -2.70
C SER A 157 0.10 -1.54 -1.39
N LEU A 158 0.52 -2.47 -0.52
CA LEU A 158 -0.02 -2.62 0.84
C LEU A 158 0.22 -1.37 1.69
N TYR A 159 1.46 -0.87 1.67
CA TYR A 159 1.85 0.33 2.39
C TYR A 159 1.01 1.55 1.98
N LEU A 160 0.89 1.79 0.68
CA LEU A 160 0.06 2.87 0.14
C LEU A 160 -1.41 2.69 0.53
N GLY A 161 -1.91 1.47 0.49
CA GLY A 161 -3.27 1.15 0.89
C GLY A 161 -3.54 1.45 2.35
N CYS A 162 -2.62 1.09 3.24
CA CYS A 162 -2.71 1.40 4.67
C CYS A 162 -2.83 2.90 4.90
N ILE A 163 -1.91 3.67 4.34
CA ILE A 163 -1.91 5.13 4.48
C ILE A 163 -3.15 5.74 3.83
N ALA A 164 -3.56 5.28 2.67
CA ALA A 164 -4.76 5.79 1.98
C ALA A 164 -6.03 5.58 2.80
N GLY A 165 -6.20 4.38 3.37
CA GLY A 165 -7.35 4.08 4.24
C GLY A 165 -7.34 4.90 5.52
N PHE A 166 -6.17 5.05 6.15
CA PHE A 166 -6.00 5.90 7.34
C PHE A 166 -6.32 7.37 7.03
N VAL A 167 -5.73 7.93 5.98
CA VAL A 167 -5.97 9.34 5.57
C VAL A 167 -7.44 9.57 5.27
N PHE A 168 -8.09 8.64 4.56
CA PHE A 168 -9.49 8.75 4.22
C PHE A 168 -10.39 8.81 5.47
N SER A 169 -10.17 7.91 6.45
CA SER A 169 -10.97 7.88 7.67
C SER A 169 -10.68 9.09 8.57
N HIS A 170 -9.41 9.41 8.77
CA HIS A 170 -9.01 10.55 9.60
C HIS A 170 -9.54 11.88 9.05
N PHE A 171 -9.41 12.09 7.73
CA PHE A 171 -9.99 13.25 7.04
C PHE A 171 -11.51 13.31 7.21
N SER A 172 -12.21 12.17 7.07
CA SER A 172 -13.66 12.12 7.23
C SER A 172 -14.08 12.41 8.67
N ASN A 173 -13.31 11.96 9.65
CA ASN A 173 -13.58 12.21 11.07
C ASN A 173 -13.36 13.69 11.44
N ASP A 174 -12.32 14.34 10.91
CA ASP A 174 -12.05 15.78 11.13
C ASP A 174 -13.15 16.69 10.58
N PHE A 175 -13.74 16.32 9.44
CA PHE A 175 -14.85 17.09 8.83
C PHE A 175 -16.22 16.74 9.39
N ALA A 176 -16.31 15.93 10.48
CA ALA A 176 -17.55 15.57 11.17
C ALA A 176 -18.66 15.07 10.23
N PHE A 177 -18.32 14.25 9.22
CA PHE A 177 -19.32 13.52 8.47
C PHE A 177 -20.07 12.56 9.41
N SER A 178 -21.33 12.31 9.16
CA SER A 178 -22.38 11.73 10.00
C SER A 178 -22.04 10.46 10.80
N ALA A 179 -20.91 9.79 10.56
CA ALA A 179 -20.50 8.56 11.25
C ALA A 179 -18.99 8.59 11.55
N TYR A 180 -18.61 8.17 12.76
CA TYR A 180 -17.20 7.93 13.11
C TYR A 180 -16.66 6.72 12.34
N LEU A 181 -15.55 6.91 11.66
CA LEU A 181 -14.88 5.90 10.86
C LEU A 181 -13.62 5.42 11.61
N PRO A 182 -13.57 4.16 12.08
CA PRO A 182 -12.39 3.64 12.78
C PRO A 182 -11.16 3.60 11.84
N GLU A 183 -10.13 4.36 12.16
CA GLU A 183 -8.93 4.53 11.32
C GLU A 183 -8.25 3.20 11.01
N LYS A 184 -8.15 2.32 12.01
CA LYS A 184 -7.54 0.99 11.87
C LYS A 184 -8.27 0.12 10.86
N ASN A 185 -9.61 0.07 10.95
CA ASN A 185 -10.42 -0.74 10.04
C ASN A 185 -10.29 -0.22 8.60
N PHE A 186 -10.35 1.10 8.43
CA PHE A 186 -10.22 1.74 7.11
C PHE A 186 -8.81 1.60 6.54
N ALA A 187 -7.76 1.62 7.38
CA ALA A 187 -6.40 1.33 6.95
C ALA A 187 -6.27 -0.10 6.37
N LEU A 188 -6.83 -1.11 7.05
CA LEU A 188 -6.85 -2.50 6.55
C LEU A 188 -7.67 -2.65 5.26
N MET A 189 -8.84 -2.02 5.19
CA MET A 189 -9.65 -2.00 3.98
C MET A 189 -8.91 -1.31 2.83
N GLY A 190 -8.19 -0.21 3.10
CA GLY A 190 -7.35 0.47 2.14
C GLY A 190 -6.23 -0.42 1.58
N MET A 191 -5.57 -1.24 2.44
CA MET A 191 -4.55 -2.19 2.01
C MET A 191 -5.12 -3.17 0.96
N ALA A 192 -6.29 -3.77 1.25
CA ALA A 192 -6.95 -4.67 0.31
C ALA A 192 -7.38 -3.93 -0.97
N GLY A 193 -7.90 -2.71 -0.85
CA GLY A 193 -8.36 -1.89 -1.96
C GLY A 193 -7.25 -1.55 -2.94
N VAL A 194 -6.15 -0.95 -2.48
CA VAL A 194 -5.04 -0.57 -3.37
C VAL A 194 -4.36 -1.79 -3.97
N MET A 195 -4.14 -2.84 -3.18
CA MET A 195 -3.58 -4.07 -3.70
C MET A 195 -4.45 -4.70 -4.79
N SER A 196 -5.76 -4.76 -4.57
CA SER A 196 -6.72 -5.30 -5.55
C SER A 196 -6.71 -4.52 -6.86
N GLY A 197 -6.61 -3.19 -6.77
CA GLY A 197 -6.51 -2.32 -7.93
C GLY A 197 -5.20 -2.50 -8.70
N VAL A 198 -4.05 -2.44 -8.02
CA VAL A 198 -2.73 -2.53 -8.67
C VAL A 198 -2.51 -3.90 -9.33
N MET A 199 -2.93 -4.98 -8.66
CA MET A 199 -2.72 -6.35 -9.15
C MET A 199 -3.85 -6.87 -10.02
N HIS A 200 -5.00 -6.20 -10.08
CA HIS A 200 -6.22 -6.71 -10.69
C HIS A 200 -6.67 -8.06 -10.10
N ALA A 201 -6.50 -8.22 -8.80
CA ALA A 201 -6.77 -9.47 -8.08
C ALA A 201 -7.53 -9.21 -6.77
N PRO A 202 -8.84 -8.90 -6.82
CA PRO A 202 -9.62 -8.53 -5.64
C PRO A 202 -9.67 -9.63 -4.57
N LEU A 203 -9.83 -10.89 -4.96
CA LEU A 203 -9.85 -12.01 -4.01
C LEU A 203 -8.51 -12.17 -3.28
N THR A 204 -7.39 -11.98 -4.00
CA THR A 204 -6.06 -12.04 -3.38
C THR A 204 -5.89 -10.95 -2.32
N GLY A 205 -6.36 -9.73 -2.59
CA GLY A 205 -6.34 -8.63 -1.62
C GLY A 205 -7.13 -8.95 -0.35
N VAL A 206 -8.36 -9.48 -0.51
CA VAL A 206 -9.24 -9.84 0.61
C VAL A 206 -8.61 -10.92 1.49
N PHE A 207 -8.26 -12.06 0.89
CA PHE A 207 -7.74 -13.21 1.65
C PHE A 207 -6.40 -12.91 2.28
N LEU A 208 -5.54 -12.18 1.59
CA LEU A 208 -4.25 -11.79 2.14
C LEU A 208 -4.41 -10.94 3.40
N ILE A 209 -5.24 -9.90 3.36
CA ILE A 209 -5.41 -9.03 4.52
C ILE A 209 -6.08 -9.79 5.66
N ALA A 210 -7.08 -10.64 5.38
CA ALA A 210 -7.69 -11.49 6.39
C ALA A 210 -6.66 -12.42 7.06
N GLU A 211 -5.73 -12.98 6.30
CA GLU A 211 -4.67 -13.86 6.83
C GLU A 211 -3.59 -13.08 7.59
N LEU A 212 -3.15 -11.94 7.06
CA LEU A 212 -2.15 -11.09 7.73
C LEU A 212 -2.63 -10.53 9.08
N THR A 213 -3.93 -10.32 9.23
CA THR A 213 -4.55 -9.85 10.47
C THR A 213 -5.03 -10.97 11.39
N GLY A 214 -5.01 -12.23 10.90
CA GLY A 214 -5.45 -13.40 11.66
C GLY A 214 -6.96 -13.46 11.91
N GLY A 215 -7.79 -12.71 11.16
CA GLY A 215 -9.23 -12.67 11.36
C GLY A 215 -10.03 -12.39 10.09
N TYR A 216 -11.27 -12.86 10.05
CA TYR A 216 -12.22 -12.68 8.95
C TYR A 216 -13.37 -11.72 9.31
N ASP A 217 -13.27 -10.99 10.42
CA ASP A 217 -14.32 -10.10 10.91
C ASP A 217 -14.64 -8.95 9.94
N LEU A 218 -13.64 -8.51 9.19
CA LEU A 218 -13.78 -7.48 8.16
C LEU A 218 -13.97 -8.04 6.74
N PHE A 219 -14.28 -9.35 6.60
CA PHE A 219 -14.35 -10.00 5.29
C PHE A 219 -15.32 -9.31 4.32
N LEU A 220 -16.53 -8.98 4.78
CA LEU A 220 -17.54 -8.29 3.97
C LEU A 220 -17.07 -6.91 3.48
N PRO A 221 -16.61 -5.99 4.34
CA PRO A 221 -16.11 -4.70 3.88
C PRO A 221 -14.84 -4.81 3.04
N LEU A 222 -13.95 -5.78 3.31
CA LEU A 222 -12.80 -6.07 2.45
C LEU A 222 -13.22 -6.48 1.04
N MET A 223 -14.27 -7.29 0.89
CA MET A 223 -14.84 -7.65 -0.41
C MET A 223 -15.35 -6.41 -1.15
N ILE A 224 -16.15 -5.57 -0.48
CA ILE A 224 -16.75 -4.37 -1.08
C ILE A 224 -15.67 -3.42 -1.57
N VAL A 225 -14.68 -3.08 -0.71
CA VAL A 225 -13.60 -2.15 -1.09
C VAL A 225 -12.73 -2.68 -2.22
N SER A 226 -12.41 -3.98 -2.19
CA SER A 226 -11.57 -4.63 -3.21
C SER A 226 -12.24 -4.65 -4.58
N VAL A 227 -13.53 -5.01 -4.62
CA VAL A 227 -14.31 -5.02 -5.86
C VAL A 227 -14.52 -3.59 -6.38
N SER A 228 -14.87 -2.63 -5.52
CA SER A 228 -15.05 -1.23 -5.90
C SER A 228 -13.76 -0.62 -6.47
N SER A 229 -12.62 -0.90 -5.85
CA SER A 229 -11.31 -0.47 -6.33
C SER A 229 -10.96 -1.08 -7.68
N TYR A 230 -11.15 -2.39 -7.82
CA TYR A 230 -10.94 -3.12 -9.07
C TYR A 230 -11.80 -2.59 -10.21
N LEU A 231 -13.10 -2.36 -9.97
CA LEU A 231 -14.00 -1.80 -10.97
C LEU A 231 -13.60 -0.38 -11.38
N THR A 232 -13.11 0.40 -10.43
CA THR A 232 -12.64 1.77 -10.70
C THR A 232 -11.40 1.75 -11.60
N ILE A 233 -10.40 0.92 -11.31
CA ILE A 233 -9.17 0.92 -12.11
C ILE A 233 -9.40 0.31 -13.49
N ILE A 234 -10.18 -0.76 -13.63
CA ILE A 234 -10.40 -1.43 -14.91
C ILE A 234 -11.14 -0.54 -15.93
N ALA A 235 -11.92 0.43 -15.43
CA ALA A 235 -12.57 1.42 -16.28
C ALA A 235 -11.56 2.34 -17.01
N PHE A 236 -10.36 2.55 -16.46
CA PHE A 236 -9.32 3.41 -17.01
C PHE A 236 -8.11 2.63 -17.54
N GLU A 237 -7.81 1.48 -16.93
CA GLU A 237 -6.63 0.65 -17.23
C GLU A 237 -7.03 -0.81 -17.22
N PRO A 238 -7.34 -1.41 -18.39
CA PRO A 238 -7.85 -2.79 -18.45
C PRO A 238 -6.78 -3.86 -18.18
N HIS A 239 -5.51 -3.48 -18.19
CA HIS A 239 -4.38 -4.39 -18.00
C HIS A 239 -3.67 -4.15 -16.68
N SER A 240 -3.37 -5.22 -15.93
CA SER A 240 -2.56 -5.13 -14.73
C SER A 240 -1.11 -4.73 -15.08
N ILE A 241 -0.38 -4.18 -14.11
CA ILE A 241 1.03 -3.82 -14.27
C ILE A 241 1.89 -5.03 -14.70
N TYR A 242 1.51 -6.24 -14.28
CA TYR A 242 2.21 -7.48 -14.65
C TYR A 242 1.95 -7.86 -16.10
N SER A 243 0.71 -7.78 -16.58
CA SER A 243 0.38 -8.08 -17.97
C SER A 243 0.99 -7.08 -18.95
N MET A 244 1.09 -5.80 -18.57
CA MET A 244 1.80 -4.79 -19.36
C MET A 244 3.29 -5.11 -19.50
N ARG A 245 3.94 -5.51 -18.41
CA ARG A 245 5.36 -5.90 -18.43
C ARG A 245 5.59 -7.14 -19.28
N LEU A 246 4.72 -8.15 -19.19
CA LEU A 246 4.81 -9.36 -20.02
C LEU A 246 4.62 -9.03 -21.51
N ALA A 247 3.68 -8.18 -21.86
CA ALA A 247 3.48 -7.74 -23.24
C ALA A 247 4.73 -7.06 -23.79
N THR A 248 5.37 -6.17 -23.02
CA THR A 248 6.59 -5.49 -23.44
C THR A 248 7.72 -6.48 -23.73
N VAL A 249 7.90 -7.51 -22.92
CA VAL A 249 8.92 -8.55 -23.13
C VAL A 249 8.58 -9.41 -24.35
N SER A 250 7.30 -9.74 -24.57
CA SER A 250 6.88 -10.57 -25.70
C SER A 250 7.04 -9.91 -27.08
N TYR A 251 7.00 -8.57 -27.15
CA TYR A 251 7.21 -7.82 -28.39
C TYR A 251 8.69 -7.56 -28.71
N THR A 252 9.63 -7.88 -27.80
CA THR A 252 11.08 -7.70 -27.98
C THR A 252 11.80 -8.97 -28.42
N HIS A 253 11.07 -10.08 -28.60
CA HIS A 253 11.51 -11.34 -29.20
C HIS A 253 10.70 -11.65 -30.45
#